data_7a357016af6e193691fc7f766c75b321
#
_entry.id   7a357016af6e193691fc7f766c75b321
#
_cell.length_a   1.000
_cell.length_b   1.000
_cell.length_c   1.000
_cell.angle_alpha   90.00
_cell.angle_beta   90.00
_cell.angle_gamma   90.00
#
_symmetry.space_group_name_H-M   'P 1'
#
loop_
_entity.id
_entity.type
_entity.pdbx_description
1 polymer ?
#
loop_
_entity_poly.entity_id
_entity_poly.type
_entity_poly.pdbx_seq_one_letter_code
_entity_poly.pdbx_strand_id
1 'polypeptide(L)'
;PQTVESIKHAKAANVPIVVAINKCDLPEADPQKIKNQLLEHELIAEDLSGDTLMVEISTKTKQNLDKLVESIILQAEILDLKTDYESKATGIVLESKIDVGRGPVANIIVTTGTLKRGDFFVSGLKWGKVRAIINDKGKNINEALPSTPVEILGINGAAKAGDDFIVLDTEKEAKMLSENRAQESKDGKNPVSFATQDSAFSDKSTEELNLIIK
;
A
#
# COMPACT_ATOMS: atom_id res chain seq x y z
N PRO A 1 -19.47 -8.16 -7.82
CA PRO A 1 -19.29 -6.97 -6.96
C PRO A 1 -17.84 -6.70 -6.60
N GLN A 2 -17.09 -7.71 -6.07
CA GLN A 2 -15.68 -7.56 -5.65
C GLN A 2 -14.75 -7.13 -6.80
N THR A 3 -14.88 -7.70 -7.98
CA THR A 3 -14.06 -7.34 -9.15
C THR A 3 -14.28 -5.88 -9.54
N VAL A 4 -15.53 -5.41 -9.54
CA VAL A 4 -15.87 -4.01 -9.85
C VAL A 4 -15.26 -3.05 -8.83
N GLU A 5 -15.30 -3.41 -7.56
CA GLU A 5 -14.68 -2.64 -6.49
C GLU A 5 -13.16 -2.58 -6.64
N SER A 6 -12.51 -3.71 -6.93
CA SER A 6 -11.07 -3.78 -7.20
C SER A 6 -10.66 -2.90 -8.39
N ILE A 7 -11.45 -2.91 -9.47
CA ILE A 7 -11.21 -2.04 -10.64
C ILE A 7 -11.29 -0.56 -10.25
N LYS A 8 -12.32 -0.18 -9.47
CA LYS A 8 -12.48 1.20 -9.00
C LYS A 8 -11.29 1.65 -8.14
N HIS A 9 -10.82 0.79 -7.24
CA HIS A 9 -9.64 1.08 -6.42
C HIS A 9 -8.37 1.24 -7.25
N ALA A 10 -8.12 0.33 -8.20
CA ALA A 10 -6.96 0.40 -9.07
C ALA A 10 -6.98 1.68 -9.95
N LYS A 11 -8.14 2.04 -10.51
CA LYS A 11 -8.30 3.28 -11.27
C LYS A 11 -8.12 4.53 -10.39
N ALA A 12 -8.67 4.53 -9.18
CA ALA A 12 -8.49 5.63 -8.23
C ALA A 12 -7.02 5.82 -7.82
N ALA A 13 -6.26 4.73 -7.73
CA ALA A 13 -4.82 4.74 -7.46
C ALA A 13 -3.97 5.03 -8.71
N ASN A 14 -4.60 5.12 -9.91
CA ASN A 14 -3.93 5.34 -11.19
C ASN A 14 -2.79 4.34 -11.45
N VAL A 15 -3.02 3.08 -11.12
CA VAL A 15 -2.05 1.99 -11.36
C VAL A 15 -2.46 1.18 -12.58
N PRO A 16 -1.49 0.66 -13.36
CA PRO A 16 -1.81 -0.20 -14.51
C PRO A 16 -2.47 -1.50 -14.06
N ILE A 17 -3.37 -2.01 -14.90
CA ILE A 17 -4.16 -3.20 -14.61
C ILE A 17 -3.81 -4.29 -15.60
N VAL A 18 -3.46 -5.48 -15.08
CA VAL A 18 -3.33 -6.71 -15.86
C VAL A 18 -4.46 -7.66 -15.41
N VAL A 19 -5.21 -8.20 -16.36
CA VAL A 19 -6.34 -9.07 -16.08
C VAL A 19 -6.01 -10.53 -16.40
N ALA A 20 -6.11 -11.40 -15.39
CA ALA A 20 -6.01 -12.85 -15.56
C ALA A 20 -7.41 -13.48 -15.51
N ILE A 21 -7.90 -13.97 -16.65
CA ILE A 21 -9.18 -14.68 -16.74
C ILE A 21 -8.90 -16.16 -16.45
N ASN A 22 -9.26 -16.60 -15.25
CA ASN A 22 -8.94 -17.95 -14.77
C ASN A 22 -10.08 -18.94 -15.05
N LYS A 23 -9.76 -20.23 -14.91
CA LYS A 23 -10.66 -21.39 -15.12
C LYS A 23 -11.08 -21.57 -16.58
N CYS A 24 -10.24 -21.19 -17.52
CA CYS A 24 -10.51 -21.39 -18.95
C CYS A 24 -10.49 -22.87 -19.39
N ASP A 25 -10.14 -23.80 -18.48
CA ASP A 25 -10.23 -25.25 -18.68
C ASP A 25 -11.65 -25.83 -18.53
N LEU A 26 -12.58 -25.04 -17.99
CA LEU A 26 -13.96 -25.50 -17.84
C LEU A 26 -14.74 -25.41 -19.16
N PRO A 27 -15.60 -26.40 -19.45
CA PRO A 27 -16.41 -26.41 -20.70
C PRO A 27 -17.38 -25.22 -20.81
N GLU A 28 -17.76 -24.64 -19.66
CA GLU A 28 -18.67 -23.51 -19.57
C GLU A 28 -17.94 -22.16 -19.54
N ALA A 29 -16.61 -22.17 -19.67
CA ALA A 29 -15.83 -20.95 -19.65
C ALA A 29 -16.09 -20.13 -20.93
N ASP A 30 -16.44 -18.87 -20.75
CA ASP A 30 -16.62 -17.91 -21.83
C ASP A 30 -15.75 -16.66 -21.57
N PRO A 31 -14.47 -16.71 -21.96
CA PRO A 31 -13.57 -15.59 -21.79
C PRO A 31 -14.02 -14.33 -22.53
N GLN A 32 -14.67 -14.50 -23.69
CA GLN A 32 -15.16 -13.38 -24.50
C GLN A 32 -16.26 -12.62 -23.80
N LYS A 33 -17.16 -13.32 -23.14
CA LYS A 33 -18.20 -12.68 -22.32
C LYS A 33 -17.59 -11.85 -21.18
N ILE A 34 -16.53 -12.35 -20.54
CA ILE A 34 -15.83 -11.62 -19.47
C ILE A 34 -15.14 -10.37 -20.03
N LYS A 35 -14.46 -10.49 -21.19
CA LYS A 35 -13.86 -9.33 -21.86
C LYS A 35 -14.92 -8.25 -22.18
N ASN A 36 -16.08 -8.66 -22.68
CA ASN A 36 -17.18 -7.73 -22.96
C ASN A 36 -17.72 -7.05 -21.69
N GLN A 37 -17.82 -7.76 -20.57
CA GLN A 37 -18.21 -7.16 -19.29
C GLN A 37 -17.15 -6.17 -18.77
N LEU A 38 -15.87 -6.42 -19.00
CA LEU A 38 -14.80 -5.51 -18.62
C LEU A 38 -14.80 -4.22 -19.44
N LEU A 39 -15.29 -4.26 -20.68
CA LEU A 39 -15.51 -3.05 -21.49
C LEU A 39 -16.48 -2.07 -20.84
N GLU A 40 -17.52 -2.57 -20.16
CA GLU A 40 -18.46 -1.71 -19.40
C GLU A 40 -17.77 -0.93 -18.28
N HIS A 41 -16.62 -1.40 -17.86
CA HIS A 41 -15.78 -0.76 -16.84
C HIS A 41 -14.56 -0.04 -17.45
N GLU A 42 -14.61 0.25 -18.78
CA GLU A 42 -13.54 0.96 -19.51
C GLU A 42 -12.17 0.22 -19.42
N LEU A 43 -12.18 -1.09 -19.28
CA LEU A 43 -11.01 -1.94 -19.45
C LEU A 43 -11.08 -2.57 -20.84
N ILE A 44 -10.32 -1.99 -21.76
CA ILE A 44 -10.29 -2.43 -23.15
C ILE A 44 -9.10 -3.36 -23.34
N ALA A 45 -9.35 -4.58 -23.81
CA ALA A 45 -8.29 -5.54 -24.07
C ALA A 45 -7.39 -5.07 -25.21
N GLU A 46 -6.11 -5.45 -25.15
CA GLU A 46 -5.13 -5.17 -26.22
C GLU A 46 -5.61 -5.68 -27.59
N ASP A 47 -6.27 -6.86 -27.64
CA ASP A 47 -6.87 -7.44 -28.84
C ASP A 47 -7.91 -6.50 -29.50
N LEU A 48 -8.48 -5.58 -28.72
CA LEU A 48 -9.48 -4.59 -29.15
C LEU A 48 -8.90 -3.17 -29.22
N SER A 49 -7.59 -3.06 -29.38
CA SER A 49 -6.85 -1.79 -29.45
C SER A 49 -6.91 -0.98 -28.13
N GLY A 50 -7.03 -1.65 -27.00
CA GLY A 50 -6.94 -1.08 -25.66
C GLY A 50 -5.56 -1.19 -25.04
N ASP A 51 -5.44 -0.75 -23.79
CA ASP A 51 -4.20 -0.67 -23.04
C ASP A 51 -4.10 -1.77 -21.97
N THR A 52 -5.16 -2.58 -21.80
CA THR A 52 -5.23 -3.57 -20.73
C THR A 52 -4.78 -4.94 -21.23
N LEU A 53 -3.68 -5.45 -20.66
CA LEU A 53 -3.23 -6.82 -20.93
C LEU A 53 -4.21 -7.80 -20.27
N MET A 54 -4.80 -8.69 -21.09
CA MET A 54 -5.74 -9.72 -20.64
C MET A 54 -5.23 -11.09 -21.04
N VAL A 55 -5.03 -11.97 -20.05
CA VAL A 55 -4.51 -13.32 -20.27
C VAL A 55 -5.51 -14.36 -19.78
N GLU A 56 -5.88 -15.28 -20.68
CA GLU A 56 -6.72 -16.43 -20.38
C GLU A 56 -5.86 -17.55 -19.79
N ILE A 57 -6.13 -17.96 -18.56
CA ILE A 57 -5.31 -18.93 -17.83
C ILE A 57 -6.13 -20.07 -17.25
N SER A 58 -5.46 -21.14 -16.89
CA SER A 58 -5.98 -22.15 -15.97
C SER A 58 -4.91 -22.47 -14.92
N THR A 59 -5.19 -22.16 -13.68
CA THR A 59 -4.32 -22.53 -12.56
C THR A 59 -4.34 -24.04 -12.29
N LYS A 60 -5.40 -24.73 -12.66
CA LYS A 60 -5.55 -26.17 -12.49
C LYS A 60 -4.67 -26.95 -13.48
N THR A 61 -4.70 -26.57 -14.76
CA THR A 61 -3.90 -27.20 -15.82
C THR A 61 -2.55 -26.53 -16.02
N LYS A 62 -2.28 -25.41 -15.32
CA LYS A 62 -1.11 -24.55 -15.49
C LYS A 62 -0.98 -23.93 -16.90
N GLN A 63 -2.09 -23.83 -17.62
CA GLN A 63 -2.13 -23.27 -18.97
C GLN A 63 -1.91 -21.76 -18.92
N ASN A 64 -1.05 -21.24 -19.80
CA ASN A 64 -0.75 -19.81 -20.01
C ASN A 64 -0.26 -19.05 -18.75
N LEU A 65 0.22 -19.74 -17.71
CA LEU A 65 0.80 -19.05 -16.54
C LEU A 65 2.08 -18.30 -16.92
N ASP A 66 2.88 -18.87 -17.83
CA ASP A 66 4.10 -18.23 -18.34
C ASP A 66 3.76 -16.91 -19.06
N LYS A 67 2.70 -16.91 -19.90
CA LYS A 67 2.22 -15.70 -20.57
C LYS A 67 1.75 -14.62 -19.57
N LEU A 68 1.11 -15.03 -18.47
CA LEU A 68 0.74 -14.07 -17.42
C LEU A 68 1.98 -13.42 -16.80
N VAL A 69 3.01 -14.22 -16.50
CA VAL A 69 4.28 -13.70 -15.96
C VAL A 69 4.95 -12.78 -16.98
N GLU A 70 5.01 -13.14 -18.25
CA GLU A 70 5.53 -12.30 -19.33
C GLU A 70 4.78 -10.96 -19.43
N SER A 71 3.45 -10.98 -19.33
CA SER A 71 2.62 -9.76 -19.34
C SER A 71 2.93 -8.84 -18.16
N ILE A 72 3.15 -9.41 -16.96
CA ILE A 72 3.52 -8.64 -15.77
C ILE A 72 4.92 -8.02 -15.95
N ILE A 73 5.88 -8.78 -16.48
CA ILE A 73 7.24 -8.29 -16.74
C ILE A 73 7.19 -7.16 -17.78
N LEU A 74 6.47 -7.34 -18.88
CA LEU A 74 6.30 -6.32 -19.90
C LEU A 74 5.71 -5.03 -19.32
N GLN A 75 4.67 -5.14 -18.49
CA GLN A 75 4.07 -3.99 -17.83
C GLN A 75 5.06 -3.28 -16.88
N ALA A 76 5.88 -4.05 -16.16
CA ALA A 76 6.92 -3.50 -15.29
C ALA A 76 8.03 -2.78 -16.08
N GLU A 77 8.42 -3.30 -17.25
CA GLU A 77 9.39 -2.65 -18.14
C GLU A 77 8.87 -1.32 -18.69
N ILE A 78 7.59 -1.28 -19.10
CA ILE A 78 6.95 -0.04 -19.58
C ILE A 78 6.93 1.04 -18.49
N LEU A 79 6.75 0.65 -17.22
CA LEU A 79 6.74 1.57 -16.09
C LEU A 79 8.14 2.11 -15.75
N ASP A 80 9.22 1.51 -16.25
CA ASP A 80 10.63 1.90 -15.96
C ASP A 80 10.87 2.19 -14.47
N LEU A 81 10.40 1.28 -13.59
CA LEU A 81 10.47 1.44 -12.15
C LEU A 81 11.93 1.44 -11.68
N LYS A 82 12.35 2.54 -11.07
CA LYS A 82 13.68 2.74 -10.55
C LYS A 82 13.67 2.90 -9.05
N THR A 83 14.69 2.42 -8.37
CA THR A 83 14.88 2.58 -6.94
C THR A 83 16.34 2.77 -6.60
N ASP A 84 16.60 3.44 -5.47
CA ASP A 84 17.96 3.62 -4.94
C ASP A 84 18.16 2.61 -3.80
N TYR A 85 19.20 1.79 -3.91
CA TYR A 85 19.57 0.78 -2.91
C TYR A 85 20.36 1.35 -1.74
N GLU A 86 21.05 2.48 -1.96
CA GLU A 86 21.96 3.08 -0.98
C GLU A 86 21.27 4.07 -0.05
N SER A 87 20.07 4.52 -0.41
CA SER A 87 19.30 5.43 0.42
C SER A 87 18.79 4.74 1.71
N LYS A 88 18.31 5.56 2.64
CA LYS A 88 17.60 5.04 3.82
C LYS A 88 16.36 4.30 3.40
N ALA A 89 16.11 3.17 4.05
CA ALA A 89 14.97 2.35 3.67
C ALA A 89 13.66 3.08 3.93
N THR A 90 12.79 3.04 2.93
CA THR A 90 11.38 3.40 3.04
C THR A 90 10.52 2.22 2.63
N GLY A 91 9.26 2.23 3.04
CA GLY A 91 8.36 1.14 2.73
C GLY A 91 6.93 1.47 3.11
N ILE A 92 6.07 0.48 2.95
CA ILE A 92 4.65 0.57 3.29
C ILE A 92 4.28 -0.62 4.17
N VAL A 93 3.51 -0.35 5.22
CA VAL A 93 2.96 -1.39 6.09
C VAL A 93 1.77 -2.06 5.40
N LEU A 94 1.84 -3.37 5.23
CA LEU A 94 0.72 -4.17 4.73
C LEU A 94 -0.25 -4.50 5.84
N GLU A 95 0.30 -4.99 6.95
CA GLU A 95 -0.46 -5.29 8.18
C GLU A 95 0.46 -5.21 9.40
N SER A 96 -0.13 -5.01 10.56
CA SER A 96 0.58 -5.10 11.83
C SER A 96 -0.32 -5.76 12.86
N LYS A 97 0.28 -6.61 13.66
CA LYS A 97 -0.39 -7.36 14.73
C LYS A 97 0.46 -7.45 15.98
N ILE A 98 -0.16 -7.75 17.09
CA ILE A 98 0.53 -8.08 18.34
C ILE A 98 0.55 -9.60 18.45
N ASP A 99 1.73 -10.18 18.30
CA ASP A 99 1.94 -11.63 18.41
C ASP A 99 2.19 -12.02 19.88
N VAL A 100 1.54 -13.10 20.31
CA VAL A 100 1.71 -13.64 21.66
C VAL A 100 3.10 -14.29 21.78
N GLY A 101 4.04 -13.64 22.46
CA GLY A 101 5.41 -14.11 22.66
C GLY A 101 6.47 -13.32 21.87
N ARG A 102 6.19 -12.83 20.67
CA ARG A 102 7.13 -12.01 19.88
C ARG A 102 6.87 -10.50 20.01
N GLY A 103 5.70 -10.12 20.54
CA GLY A 103 5.28 -8.74 20.69
C GLY A 103 4.72 -8.13 19.39
N PRO A 104 4.76 -6.81 19.24
CA PRO A 104 4.29 -6.16 18.03
C PRO A 104 5.15 -6.52 16.81
N VAL A 105 4.48 -6.91 15.74
CA VAL A 105 5.05 -7.36 14.47
C VAL A 105 4.40 -6.57 13.34
N ALA A 106 5.16 -6.18 12.34
CA ALA A 106 4.64 -5.53 11.15
C ALA A 106 5.17 -6.21 9.88
N ASN A 107 4.27 -6.49 8.95
CA ASN A 107 4.59 -6.92 7.59
C ASN A 107 4.69 -5.67 6.71
N ILE A 108 5.84 -5.48 6.10
CA ILE A 108 6.14 -4.33 5.25
C ILE A 108 6.66 -4.76 3.89
N ILE A 109 6.50 -3.90 2.90
CA ILE A 109 7.26 -3.97 1.65
C ILE A 109 8.23 -2.80 1.64
N VAL A 110 9.52 -3.09 1.47
CA VAL A 110 10.55 -2.08 1.27
C VAL A 110 10.38 -1.51 -0.15
N THR A 111 10.28 -0.19 -0.29
CA THR A 111 10.11 0.49 -1.59
C THR A 111 11.41 1.07 -2.11
N THR A 112 12.21 1.70 -1.24
CA THR A 112 13.52 2.24 -1.58
C THR A 112 14.51 1.96 -0.46
N GLY A 113 15.79 2.02 -0.76
CA GLY A 113 16.86 1.81 0.22
C GLY A 113 17.01 0.36 0.68
N THR A 114 17.96 0.11 1.52
CA THR A 114 18.20 -1.20 2.13
C THR A 114 17.91 -1.15 3.62
N LEU A 115 16.92 -1.93 4.06
CA LEU A 115 16.57 -2.06 5.48
C LEU A 115 17.56 -3.00 6.16
N LYS A 116 18.13 -2.58 7.27
CA LYS A 116 19.10 -3.39 8.04
C LYS A 116 18.60 -3.64 9.45
N ARG A 117 19.03 -4.78 9.99
CA ARG A 117 18.82 -5.07 11.40
C ARG A 117 19.56 -4.04 12.26
N GLY A 118 18.86 -3.45 13.23
CA GLY A 118 19.39 -2.41 14.10
C GLY A 118 18.94 -0.99 13.73
N ASP A 119 18.37 -0.79 12.54
CA ASP A 119 17.87 0.52 12.10
C ASP A 119 16.74 1.03 13.00
N PHE A 120 16.72 2.34 13.21
CA PHE A 120 15.60 3.01 13.84
C PHE A 120 14.60 3.44 12.77
N PHE A 121 13.33 3.30 13.07
CA PHE A 121 12.28 3.60 12.09
C PHE A 121 11.05 4.21 12.73
N VAL A 122 10.27 4.86 11.88
CA VAL A 122 8.90 5.31 12.16
C VAL A 122 7.94 4.64 11.21
N SER A 123 6.80 4.20 11.71
CA SER A 123 5.71 3.65 10.93
C SER A 123 4.40 4.26 11.41
N GLY A 124 3.81 5.11 10.57
CA GLY A 124 2.66 5.94 10.96
C GLY A 124 2.94 6.74 12.22
N LEU A 125 2.19 6.46 13.29
CA LEU A 125 2.33 7.09 14.61
C LEU A 125 3.24 6.31 15.58
N LYS A 126 3.87 5.24 15.11
CA LYS A 126 4.70 4.37 15.94
C LYS A 126 6.15 4.43 15.48
N TRP A 127 7.05 4.22 16.41
CA TRP A 127 8.47 4.14 16.13
C TRP A 127 9.05 2.82 16.69
N GLY A 128 10.25 2.49 16.31
CA GLY A 128 10.89 1.29 16.82
C GLY A 128 12.33 1.14 16.37
N LYS A 129 12.92 0.03 16.79
CA LYS A 129 14.23 -0.42 16.33
C LYS A 129 14.08 -1.83 15.74
N VAL A 130 14.57 -2.03 14.55
CA VAL A 130 14.53 -3.34 13.88
C VAL A 130 15.33 -4.37 14.67
N ARG A 131 14.64 -5.25 15.38
CA ARG A 131 15.26 -6.34 16.17
C ARG A 131 15.54 -7.55 15.31
N ALA A 132 14.61 -7.87 14.42
CA ALA A 132 14.74 -8.98 13.49
C ALA A 132 13.97 -8.64 12.20
N ILE A 133 14.46 -9.18 11.09
CA ILE A 133 13.83 -9.15 9.77
C ILE A 133 13.62 -10.59 9.36
N ILE A 134 12.39 -10.95 9.02
CA ILE A 134 12.01 -12.32 8.65
C ILE A 134 11.46 -12.24 7.22
N ASN A 135 11.98 -13.07 6.33
CA ASN A 135 11.51 -13.12 4.95
C ASN A 135 10.23 -13.96 4.81
N ASP A 136 9.70 -14.02 3.59
CA ASP A 136 8.51 -14.80 3.19
C ASP A 136 8.62 -16.33 3.50
N LYS A 137 9.86 -16.83 3.63
CA LYS A 137 10.16 -18.23 3.96
C LYS A 137 10.33 -18.48 5.47
N GLY A 138 10.06 -17.48 6.30
CA GLY A 138 10.21 -17.57 7.77
C GLY A 138 11.66 -17.59 8.26
N LYS A 139 12.63 -17.21 7.43
CA LYS A 139 14.04 -17.14 7.80
C LYS A 139 14.44 -15.74 8.24
N ASN A 140 15.22 -15.66 9.32
CA ASN A 140 15.85 -14.41 9.72
C ASN A 140 16.91 -13.99 8.69
N ILE A 141 16.84 -12.74 8.25
CA ILE A 141 17.80 -12.10 7.36
C ILE A 141 18.37 -10.84 8.01
N ASN A 142 19.54 -10.41 7.61
CA ASN A 142 20.20 -9.22 8.18
C ASN A 142 19.79 -7.93 7.47
N GLU A 143 19.42 -8.03 6.21
CA GLU A 143 19.04 -6.91 5.37
C GLU A 143 17.91 -7.29 4.41
N ALA A 144 17.08 -6.32 4.04
CA ALA A 144 16.02 -6.46 3.05
C ALA A 144 16.19 -5.38 1.98
N LEU A 145 16.23 -5.80 0.73
CA LEU A 145 16.34 -4.96 -0.45
C LEU A 145 14.97 -4.39 -0.86
N PRO A 146 14.93 -3.36 -1.71
CA PRO A 146 13.69 -2.88 -2.31
C PRO A 146 12.88 -4.00 -2.97
N SER A 147 11.57 -3.84 -2.97
CA SER A 147 10.57 -4.80 -3.45
C SER A 147 10.51 -6.12 -2.66
N THR A 148 11.20 -6.20 -1.51
CA THR A 148 11.18 -7.41 -0.67
C THR A 148 10.11 -7.28 0.40
N PRO A 149 9.12 -8.20 0.47
CA PRO A 149 8.20 -8.27 1.60
C PRO A 149 8.89 -8.91 2.79
N VAL A 150 8.81 -8.27 3.95
CA VAL A 150 9.41 -8.77 5.18
C VAL A 150 8.53 -8.53 6.40
N GLU A 151 8.61 -9.45 7.35
CA GLU A 151 8.07 -9.27 8.70
C GLU A 151 9.16 -8.66 9.57
N ILE A 152 8.87 -7.57 10.25
CA ILE A 152 9.80 -6.90 11.17
C ILE A 152 9.31 -6.99 12.61
N LEU A 153 10.26 -7.16 13.52
CA LEU A 153 10.03 -7.09 14.96
C LEU A 153 10.74 -5.87 15.54
N GLY A 154 10.13 -5.28 16.57
CA GLY A 154 10.75 -4.17 17.30
C GLY A 154 10.01 -2.84 17.21
N ILE A 155 8.82 -2.83 16.62
CA ILE A 155 7.92 -1.67 16.64
C ILE A 155 7.30 -1.48 18.03
N ASN A 156 7.08 -0.24 18.43
CA ASN A 156 6.44 0.11 19.71
C ASN A 156 4.93 0.27 19.54
N GLY A 157 4.23 -0.86 19.38
CA GLY A 157 2.79 -0.93 19.19
C GLY A 157 2.40 -1.32 17.75
N ALA A 158 1.11 -1.44 17.48
CA ALA A 158 0.61 -1.78 16.14
C ALA A 158 0.55 -0.52 15.25
N ALA A 159 1.12 -0.58 14.06
CA ALA A 159 0.93 0.38 12.99
C ALA A 159 -0.37 0.06 12.24
N LYS A 160 -0.83 0.94 11.38
CA LYS A 160 -2.00 0.69 10.54
C LYS A 160 -1.54 0.20 9.16
N ALA A 161 -2.37 -0.62 8.51
CA ALA A 161 -2.17 -0.94 7.10
C ALA A 161 -2.20 0.34 6.26
N GLY A 162 -1.25 0.46 5.34
CA GLY A 162 -1.07 1.66 4.53
C GLY A 162 -0.21 2.76 5.16
N ASP A 163 0.22 2.60 6.43
CA ASP A 163 1.15 3.56 7.04
C ASP A 163 2.51 3.52 6.33
N ASP A 164 3.11 4.70 6.17
CA ASP A 164 4.49 4.82 5.69
C ASP A 164 5.47 4.26 6.71
N PHE A 165 6.47 3.56 6.22
CA PHE A 165 7.62 3.08 6.97
C PHE A 165 8.87 3.85 6.53
N ILE A 166 9.60 4.48 7.45
CA ILE A 166 10.75 5.31 7.15
C ILE A 166 11.87 5.05 8.16
N VAL A 167 13.07 4.72 7.66
CA VAL A 167 14.28 4.57 8.48
C VAL A 167 14.93 5.92 8.74
N LEU A 168 15.38 6.12 9.98
CA LEU A 168 16.03 7.33 10.48
C LEU A 168 17.38 6.99 11.12
N ASP A 169 18.27 7.99 11.26
CA ASP A 169 19.62 7.78 11.78
C ASP A 169 19.64 7.50 13.28
N THR A 170 18.76 8.15 14.03
CA THR A 170 18.78 8.10 15.49
C THR A 170 17.43 7.77 16.09
N GLU A 171 17.46 7.12 17.26
CA GLU A 171 16.27 6.85 18.06
C GLU A 171 15.51 8.14 18.41
N LYS A 172 16.27 9.22 18.69
CA LYS A 172 15.70 10.52 19.05
C LYS A 172 14.87 11.12 17.92
N GLU A 173 15.37 11.04 16.69
CA GLU A 173 14.62 11.50 15.51
C GLU A 173 13.36 10.67 15.30
N ALA A 174 13.46 9.33 15.40
CA ALA A 174 12.32 8.44 15.25
C ALA A 174 11.22 8.75 16.28
N LYS A 175 11.60 8.94 17.54
CA LYS A 175 10.68 9.28 18.61
C LYS A 175 10.02 10.64 18.39
N MET A 176 10.81 11.67 18.07
CA MET A 176 10.32 13.03 17.84
C MET A 176 9.35 13.07 16.64
N LEU A 177 9.67 12.40 15.55
CA LEU A 177 8.80 12.33 14.36
C LEU A 177 7.48 11.63 14.68
N SER A 178 7.51 10.52 15.44
CA SER A 178 6.29 9.82 15.83
C SER A 178 5.40 10.66 16.77
N GLU A 179 6.00 11.41 17.68
CA GLU A 179 5.29 12.32 18.59
C GLU A 179 4.64 13.48 17.83
N ASN A 180 5.37 14.10 16.90
CA ASN A 180 4.83 15.18 16.05
C ASN A 180 3.63 14.71 15.23
N ARG A 181 3.75 13.54 14.55
CA ARG A 181 2.64 12.94 13.80
C ARG A 181 1.44 12.63 14.71
N ALA A 182 1.69 12.20 15.95
CA ALA A 182 0.64 11.92 16.92
C ALA A 182 -0.08 13.20 17.39
N GLN A 183 0.63 14.33 17.47
CA GLN A 183 0.03 15.63 17.79
C GLN A 183 -0.81 16.15 16.61
N GLU A 184 -0.27 16.15 15.39
CA GLU A 184 -1.00 16.54 14.18
C GLU A 184 -2.27 15.71 13.98
N SER A 185 -2.21 14.41 14.25
CA SER A 185 -3.39 13.52 14.18
C SER A 185 -4.46 13.84 15.24
N LYS A 186 -4.09 14.46 16.35
CA LYS A 186 -5.04 14.93 17.38
C LYS A 186 -5.64 16.28 17.01
N ASP A 187 -4.82 17.18 16.49
CA ASP A 187 -5.24 18.53 16.11
C ASP A 187 -6.10 18.49 14.83
N GLY A 188 -5.82 17.59 13.88
CA GLY A 188 -6.65 17.36 12.69
C GLY A 188 -8.04 16.76 12.96
N LYS A 189 -8.32 16.33 14.21
CA LYS A 189 -9.66 15.92 14.64
C LYS A 189 -10.49 17.05 15.25
N ASN A 190 -9.86 18.17 15.57
CA ASN A 190 -10.59 19.39 15.81
C ASN A 190 -10.80 20.08 14.46
N PRO A 191 -12.05 20.38 14.05
CA PRO A 191 -12.26 21.21 12.88
C PRO A 191 -11.62 22.56 13.19
N VAL A 192 -10.44 22.81 12.62
CA VAL A 192 -9.85 24.13 12.61
C VAL A 192 -10.82 24.97 11.80
N SER A 193 -11.62 25.79 12.47
CA SER A 193 -12.28 26.90 11.83
C SER A 193 -11.16 27.70 11.16
N PHE A 194 -11.15 27.73 9.83
CA PHE A 194 -10.34 28.66 9.06
C PHE A 194 -10.83 30.08 9.43
N ALA A 195 -10.29 30.60 10.54
CA ALA A 195 -10.29 32.04 10.77
C ALA A 195 -9.30 32.62 9.77
N THR A 196 -9.78 32.98 8.62
CA THR A 196 -9.13 33.91 7.73
C THR A 196 -8.69 35.11 8.56
N GLN A 197 -7.38 35.33 8.61
CA GLN A 197 -6.79 36.57 9.12
C GLN A 197 -7.15 37.71 8.16
N ASP A 198 -8.41 38.14 8.19
CA ASP A 198 -8.84 39.40 7.62
C ASP A 198 -10.24 39.73 8.18
N SER A 199 -10.25 40.23 9.40
CA SER A 199 -11.32 41.13 9.84
C SER A 199 -11.01 41.68 11.25
N ALA A 200 -10.08 42.61 11.32
CA ALA A 200 -10.24 43.69 12.25
C ALA A 200 -11.46 44.50 11.74
N PHE A 201 -12.63 44.27 12.29
CA PHE A 201 -13.91 45.00 12.13
C PHE A 201 -15.08 44.09 11.72
N SER A 202 -15.66 43.38 12.69
CA SER A 202 -17.11 43.41 12.89
C SER A 202 -17.53 42.50 14.05
N ASP A 203 -18.03 43.15 15.05
CA ASP A 203 -18.87 42.60 16.12
C ASP A 203 -20.16 42.03 15.49
N LYS A 204 -20.28 40.70 15.44
CA LYS A 204 -21.59 40.03 15.29
C LYS A 204 -21.49 38.61 15.86
N SER A 205 -22.23 38.42 16.97
CA SER A 205 -22.56 37.11 17.53
C SER A 205 -23.06 36.15 16.45
N THR A 206 -22.28 35.12 16.14
CA THR A 206 -22.72 33.99 15.34
C THR A 206 -23.33 32.93 16.26
N GLU A 207 -24.63 32.69 16.11
CA GLU A 207 -25.31 31.53 16.73
C GLU A 207 -24.87 30.26 16.01
N GLU A 208 -24.27 29.34 16.74
CA GLU A 208 -23.89 28.02 16.22
C GLU A 208 -25.10 27.08 16.20
N LEU A 209 -25.47 26.59 15.04
CA LEU A 209 -26.51 25.58 14.86
C LEU A 209 -25.88 24.17 14.87
N ASN A 210 -26.03 23.44 15.96
CA ASN A 210 -25.58 22.04 16.05
C ASN A 210 -26.60 21.09 15.41
N LEU A 211 -26.29 20.59 14.21
CA LEU A 211 -27.11 19.60 13.49
C LEU A 211 -26.62 18.17 13.80
N ILE A 212 -27.44 17.36 14.44
CA ILE A 212 -27.25 15.92 14.61
C ILE A 212 -28.06 15.21 13.52
N ILE A 213 -27.38 14.60 12.56
CA ILE A 213 -28.00 13.72 11.56
C ILE A 213 -27.91 12.28 12.07
N LYS A 214 -29.06 11.62 12.21
CA LYS A 214 -29.19 10.25 12.72
C LYS A 214 -29.39 9.30 11.54
#